data_7bfbc0c3b3c513cbf2add035172d870a
#
_entry.id   7bfbc0c3b3c513cbf2add035172d870a
#
_cell.length_a   1.000
_cell.length_b   1.000
_cell.length_c   1.000
_cell.angle_alpha   90.00
_cell.angle_beta   90.00
_cell.angle_gamma   90.00
#
_symmetry.space_group_name_H-M   'P 1'
#
loop_
_entity.id
_entity.type
_entity.pdbx_description
1 polymer ?
#
loop_
_entity_poly.entity_id
_entity_poly.type
_entity_poly.pdbx_seq_one_letter_code
_entity_poly.pdbx_strand_id
1 'polypeptide(L)'
;MVTNPLHIIMPVKDSIEIAERAIRAIVNSGHTLCVYDDNSLPENAQRLDAIAAATNTQVVHISTLTDHPSPNYRLVLQLAQQEALSSNRHLVIVESDVIINADTLSRMSEQVQDGVGMVAAVTVDERGEYNFPYHYLRRLPYRFLTKKTINTQKRFSFCCTLLTNELLHKATFQLLDPTKNWYDVTISHWSTRLGLRNLLMLDNPVLHFPHASRPWKRLKYTNPLLYYWRKITQKKDRI
;
A
#
# COMPACT_ATOMS: atom_id res chain seq x y z
N MET A 1 -9.91 -5.88 25.51
CA MET A 1 -8.76 -6.10 24.61
C MET A 1 -8.21 -4.73 24.23
N VAL A 2 -6.95 -4.46 24.52
CA VAL A 2 -6.32 -3.21 24.05
C VAL A 2 -6.13 -3.39 22.55
N THR A 3 -6.98 -2.78 21.74
CA THR A 3 -6.75 -2.74 20.30
C THR A 3 -5.50 -1.90 20.08
N ASN A 4 -4.40 -2.51 19.65
CA ASN A 4 -3.22 -1.74 19.28
C ASN A 4 -3.64 -0.71 18.22
N PRO A 5 -3.41 0.58 18.45
CA PRO A 5 -3.79 1.60 17.50
C PRO A 5 -3.00 1.41 16.20
N LEU A 6 -3.56 1.88 15.09
CA LEU A 6 -2.93 1.82 13.79
C LEU A 6 -1.98 3.01 13.59
N HIS A 7 -0.83 2.75 12.99
CA HIS A 7 0.00 3.76 12.33
C HIS A 7 -0.27 3.65 10.83
N ILE A 8 -0.97 4.62 10.27
CA ILE A 8 -1.39 4.58 8.86
C ILE A 8 -0.51 5.51 8.06
N ILE A 9 0.05 4.99 6.97
CA ILE A 9 0.88 5.77 6.06
C ILE A 9 0.34 5.74 4.63
N MET A 10 0.63 6.81 3.89
CA MET A 10 0.34 6.93 2.46
C MET A 10 1.55 7.54 1.74
N PRO A 11 2.29 6.76 0.95
CA PRO A 11 3.29 7.31 0.04
C PRO A 11 2.61 8.03 -1.12
N VAL A 12 3.03 9.26 -1.39
CA VAL A 12 2.50 10.09 -2.48
C VAL A 12 3.64 10.57 -3.37
N LYS A 13 3.43 10.54 -4.67
CA LYS A 13 4.24 11.24 -5.65
C LYS A 13 3.36 11.75 -6.77
N ASP A 14 3.24 13.05 -6.85
CA ASP A 14 2.36 13.71 -7.81
C ASP A 14 0.91 13.19 -7.77
N SER A 15 0.07 13.10 -8.63
CA SER A 15 -1.31 12.49 -8.59
C SER A 15 -2.20 13.01 -7.44
N ILE A 16 -2.15 14.32 -7.17
CA ILE A 16 -2.74 14.93 -5.98
C ILE A 16 -4.27 14.78 -5.93
N GLU A 17 -4.97 14.83 -7.07
CA GLU A 17 -6.43 14.73 -7.13
C GLU A 17 -6.95 13.41 -6.54
N ILE A 18 -6.30 12.31 -6.87
CA ILE A 18 -6.70 11.00 -6.34
C ILE A 18 -6.20 10.81 -4.92
N ALA A 19 -4.99 11.31 -4.60
CA ALA A 19 -4.43 11.27 -3.26
C ALA A 19 -5.33 12.03 -2.27
N GLU A 20 -5.87 13.20 -2.64
CA GLU A 20 -6.83 13.95 -1.81
C GLU A 20 -8.06 13.10 -1.47
N ARG A 21 -8.65 12.42 -2.45
CA ARG A 21 -9.81 11.53 -2.22
C ARG A 21 -9.47 10.40 -1.24
N ALA A 22 -8.28 9.80 -1.40
CA ALA A 22 -7.80 8.74 -0.53
C ALA A 22 -7.53 9.24 0.89
N ILE A 23 -6.88 10.40 1.05
CA ILE A 23 -6.64 11.06 2.35
C ILE A 23 -7.98 11.30 3.07
N ARG A 24 -8.93 11.94 2.37
CA ARG A 24 -10.26 12.23 2.95
C ARG A 24 -11.01 10.97 3.34
N ALA A 25 -10.92 9.88 2.58
CA ALA A 25 -11.55 8.61 2.93
C ALA A 25 -11.00 8.05 4.24
N ILE A 26 -9.68 8.11 4.46
CA ILE A 26 -9.04 7.65 5.70
C ILE A 26 -9.43 8.54 6.88
N VAL A 27 -9.35 9.87 6.73
CA VAL A 27 -9.69 10.81 7.80
C VAL A 27 -11.18 10.70 8.17
N ASN A 28 -12.07 10.59 7.18
CA ASN A 28 -13.50 10.41 7.42
C ASN A 28 -13.86 9.08 8.08
N SER A 29 -12.97 8.08 8.01
CA SER A 29 -13.12 6.83 8.77
C SER A 29 -12.68 6.95 10.24
N GLY A 30 -12.31 8.16 10.69
CA GLY A 30 -11.94 8.46 12.08
C GLY A 30 -10.48 8.15 12.43
N HIS A 31 -9.63 7.92 11.42
CA HIS A 31 -8.22 7.59 11.63
C HIS A 31 -7.30 8.78 11.31
N THR A 32 -6.17 8.83 12.00
CA THR A 32 -5.06 9.73 11.66
C THR A 32 -4.17 9.09 10.60
N LEU A 33 -3.58 9.92 9.74
CA LEU A 33 -2.76 9.51 8.62
C LEU A 33 -1.45 10.31 8.59
N CYS A 34 -0.35 9.64 8.27
CA CYS A 34 0.92 10.25 7.90
C CYS A 34 1.16 10.05 6.40
N VAL A 35 1.24 11.15 5.65
CA VAL A 35 1.55 11.16 4.22
C VAL A 35 3.04 11.38 4.03
N TYR A 36 3.68 10.54 3.21
CA TYR A 36 5.07 10.68 2.79
C TYR A 36 5.11 11.18 1.35
N ASP A 37 5.49 12.43 1.17
CA ASP A 37 5.69 13.03 -0.15
C ASP A 37 7.07 12.69 -0.70
N ASP A 38 7.12 11.82 -1.70
CA ASP A 38 8.36 11.34 -2.32
C ASP A 38 8.81 12.25 -3.46
N ASN A 39 9.19 13.49 -3.12
CA ASN A 39 9.72 14.47 -4.06
C ASN A 39 8.72 14.80 -5.19
N SER A 40 7.48 15.12 -4.88
CA SER A 40 6.51 15.65 -5.85
C SER A 40 6.99 16.99 -6.43
N LEU A 41 6.42 17.37 -7.57
CA LEU A 41 6.65 18.71 -8.13
C LEU A 41 6.24 19.78 -7.11
N PRO A 42 6.91 20.94 -7.06
CA PRO A 42 6.68 21.96 -6.03
C PRO A 42 5.20 22.39 -5.91
N GLU A 43 4.49 22.52 -7.03
CA GLU A 43 3.07 22.84 -7.07
C GLU A 43 2.20 21.74 -6.44
N ASN A 44 2.57 20.47 -6.64
CA ASN A 44 1.87 19.32 -6.08
C ASN A 44 2.17 19.17 -4.58
N ALA A 45 3.40 19.38 -4.16
CA ALA A 45 3.78 19.40 -2.75
C ALA A 45 3.00 20.50 -1.99
N GLN A 46 2.93 21.72 -2.53
CA GLN A 46 2.16 22.81 -1.93
C GLN A 46 0.66 22.48 -1.85
N ARG A 47 0.08 21.87 -2.87
CA ARG A 47 -1.32 21.40 -2.83
C ARG A 47 -1.53 20.33 -1.76
N LEU A 48 -0.55 19.41 -1.62
CA LEU A 48 -0.59 18.38 -0.58
C LEU A 48 -0.58 18.98 0.82
N ASP A 49 0.24 20.01 1.06
CA ASP A 49 0.26 20.76 2.33
C ASP A 49 -1.08 21.42 2.63
N ALA A 50 -1.71 22.01 1.62
CA ALA A 50 -3.04 22.61 1.79
C ALA A 50 -4.11 21.57 2.14
N ILE A 51 -4.08 20.39 1.51
CA ILE A 51 -4.96 19.26 1.83
C ILE A 51 -4.71 18.79 3.26
N ALA A 52 -3.44 18.64 3.64
CA ALA A 52 -3.04 18.20 4.96
C ALA A 52 -3.52 19.15 6.05
N ALA A 53 -3.36 20.46 5.86
CA ALA A 53 -3.88 21.49 6.78
C ALA A 53 -5.41 21.40 6.91
N ALA A 54 -6.13 21.19 5.80
CA ALA A 54 -7.59 21.09 5.80
C ALA A 54 -8.13 19.79 6.43
N THR A 55 -7.31 18.75 6.50
CA THR A 55 -7.70 17.41 7.01
C THR A 55 -7.01 17.04 8.32
N ASN A 56 -6.21 17.93 8.90
CA ASN A 56 -5.38 17.66 10.07
C ASN A 56 -4.50 16.41 9.90
N THR A 57 -3.92 16.25 8.70
CA THR A 57 -3.05 15.15 8.31
C THR A 57 -1.60 15.58 8.42
N GLN A 58 -0.71 14.68 8.88
CA GLN A 58 0.72 14.94 8.89
C GLN A 58 1.31 14.69 7.50
N VAL A 59 2.16 15.59 7.01
CA VAL A 59 2.99 15.38 5.80
C VAL A 59 4.45 15.36 6.17
N VAL A 60 5.17 14.40 5.62
CA VAL A 60 6.63 14.29 5.71
C VAL A 60 7.19 14.39 4.28
N HIS A 61 7.85 15.49 3.96
CA HIS A 61 8.53 15.65 2.68
C HIS A 61 9.86 14.91 2.71
N ILE A 62 10.01 13.89 1.88
CA ILE A 62 11.23 13.07 1.82
C ILE A 62 12.43 13.89 1.38
N SER A 63 12.23 14.96 0.59
CA SER A 63 13.28 15.91 0.21
C SER A 63 13.98 16.60 1.39
N THR A 64 13.36 16.64 2.57
CA THR A 64 13.98 17.17 3.79
C THR A 64 14.86 16.15 4.51
N LEU A 65 14.79 14.89 4.14
CA LEU A 65 15.46 13.77 4.80
C LEU A 65 16.59 13.17 3.95
N THR A 66 16.53 13.34 2.63
CA THR A 66 17.54 12.81 1.69
C THR A 66 17.54 13.57 0.38
N ASP A 67 18.72 13.72 -0.21
CA ASP A 67 18.91 14.26 -1.58
C ASP A 67 18.74 13.17 -2.66
N HIS A 68 18.46 11.91 -2.26
CA HIS A 68 18.29 10.82 -3.21
C HIS A 68 17.03 11.05 -4.05
N PRO A 69 17.11 10.91 -5.39
CA PRO A 69 15.95 11.07 -6.25
C PRO A 69 14.91 9.97 -5.99
N SER A 70 13.60 10.29 -6.19
CA SER A 70 12.52 9.30 -6.15
C SER A 70 12.80 8.14 -7.13
N PRO A 71 12.47 6.88 -6.74
CA PRO A 71 11.63 6.50 -5.61
C PRO A 71 12.40 6.25 -4.30
N ASN A 72 11.92 6.79 -3.19
CA ASN A 72 12.47 6.59 -1.86
C ASN A 72 11.60 5.65 -1.00
N TYR A 73 10.85 4.75 -1.62
CA TYR A 73 9.87 3.92 -0.94
C TYR A 73 10.47 3.05 0.17
N ARG A 74 11.72 2.59 0.01
CA ARG A 74 12.44 1.88 1.07
C ARG A 74 12.61 2.72 2.32
N LEU A 75 13.03 4.00 2.16
CA LEU A 75 13.19 4.92 3.27
C LEU A 75 11.85 5.15 3.98
N VAL A 76 10.77 5.36 3.23
CA VAL A 76 9.41 5.49 3.78
C VAL A 76 9.04 4.27 4.64
N LEU A 77 9.27 3.05 4.15
CA LEU A 77 8.98 1.83 4.90
C LEU A 77 9.81 1.70 6.18
N GLN A 78 11.08 2.10 6.15
CA GLN A 78 11.96 2.08 7.32
C GLN A 78 11.52 3.07 8.39
N LEU A 79 11.19 4.30 8.00
CA LEU A 79 10.65 5.32 8.90
C LEU A 79 9.32 4.88 9.51
N ALA A 80 8.42 4.36 8.68
CA ALA A 80 7.13 3.88 9.13
C ALA A 80 7.22 2.69 10.09
N GLN A 81 8.16 1.75 9.85
CA GLN A 81 8.41 0.65 10.78
C GLN A 81 8.91 1.18 12.13
N GLN A 82 9.88 2.10 12.12
CA GLN A 82 10.43 2.68 13.34
C GLN A 82 9.35 3.38 14.17
N GLU A 83 8.50 4.18 13.54
CA GLU A 83 7.40 4.89 14.20
C GLU A 83 6.35 3.92 14.75
N ALA A 84 5.95 2.92 13.96
CA ALA A 84 4.99 1.91 14.40
C ALA A 84 5.51 1.10 15.61
N LEU A 85 6.79 0.72 15.60
CA LEU A 85 7.42 0.00 16.70
C LEU A 85 7.57 0.86 17.96
N SER A 86 8.02 2.12 17.83
CA SER A 86 8.20 3.03 18.97
C SER A 86 6.89 3.32 19.70
N SER A 87 5.78 3.34 18.96
CA SER A 87 4.44 3.58 19.49
C SER A 87 3.62 2.31 19.74
N ASN A 88 4.24 1.13 19.57
CA ASN A 88 3.60 -0.19 19.72
C ASN A 88 2.31 -0.35 18.90
N ARG A 89 2.34 0.06 17.61
CA ARG A 89 1.20 0.04 16.69
C ARG A 89 1.40 -0.99 15.59
N HIS A 90 0.30 -1.38 14.95
CA HIS A 90 0.33 -2.04 13.64
C HIS A 90 0.60 -0.98 12.57
N LEU A 91 1.35 -1.33 11.53
CA LEU A 91 1.57 -0.45 10.38
C LEU A 91 0.52 -0.75 9.30
N VAL A 92 -0.21 0.27 8.86
CA VAL A 92 -1.09 0.16 7.70
C VAL A 92 -0.53 1.01 6.57
N ILE A 93 -0.41 0.41 5.41
CA ILE A 93 -0.01 1.09 4.18
C ILE A 93 -1.24 1.18 3.28
N VAL A 94 -1.57 2.40 2.86
CA VAL A 94 -2.62 2.66 1.86
C VAL A 94 -1.98 3.46 0.73
N GLU A 95 -1.99 2.93 -0.50
CA GLU A 95 -1.47 3.65 -1.66
C GLU A 95 -2.37 4.85 -2.03
N SER A 96 -1.77 5.88 -2.60
CA SER A 96 -2.45 7.16 -2.87
C SER A 96 -3.56 7.10 -3.94
N ASP A 97 -3.68 5.99 -4.64
CA ASP A 97 -4.72 5.70 -5.64
C ASP A 97 -5.76 4.68 -5.14
N VAL A 98 -5.82 4.47 -3.82
CA VAL A 98 -6.76 3.56 -3.16
C VAL A 98 -7.72 4.32 -2.25
N ILE A 99 -9.02 4.12 -2.47
CA ILE A 99 -10.07 4.69 -1.61
C ILE A 99 -10.67 3.56 -0.77
N ILE A 100 -10.60 3.70 0.54
CA ILE A 100 -11.14 2.75 1.51
C ILE A 100 -12.61 3.09 1.85
N ASN A 101 -13.34 2.09 2.36
CA ASN A 101 -14.64 2.30 3.01
C ASN A 101 -14.45 2.69 4.48
N ALA A 102 -15.50 3.24 5.10
CA ALA A 102 -15.44 3.74 6.47
C ALA A 102 -15.05 2.67 7.50
N ASP A 103 -15.42 1.41 7.28
CA ASP A 103 -15.15 0.28 8.17
C ASP A 103 -13.94 -0.58 7.77
N THR A 104 -13.27 -0.24 6.65
CA THR A 104 -12.17 -1.07 6.10
C THR A 104 -11.09 -1.34 7.13
N LEU A 105 -10.58 -0.31 7.79
CA LEU A 105 -9.44 -0.42 8.69
C LEU A 105 -9.80 -1.10 10.01
N SER A 106 -10.98 -0.85 10.56
CA SER A 106 -11.48 -1.53 11.76
C SER A 106 -11.65 -3.04 11.49
N ARG A 107 -12.25 -3.40 10.36
CA ARG A 107 -12.38 -4.81 9.96
C ARG A 107 -11.04 -5.51 9.74
N MET A 108 -10.03 -4.80 9.22
CA MET A 108 -8.66 -5.34 9.11
C MET A 108 -8.05 -5.57 10.50
N SER A 109 -8.24 -4.65 11.44
CA SER A 109 -7.75 -4.79 12.82
C SER A 109 -8.38 -5.97 13.54
N GLU A 110 -9.65 -6.27 13.30
CA GLU A 110 -10.36 -7.43 13.87
C GLU A 110 -9.78 -8.78 13.43
N GLN A 111 -9.06 -8.82 12.31
CA GLN A 111 -8.39 -10.03 11.83
C GLN A 111 -7.03 -10.27 12.51
N VAL A 112 -6.53 -9.31 13.27
CA VAL A 112 -5.23 -9.44 13.94
C VAL A 112 -5.35 -10.38 15.13
N GLN A 113 -4.62 -11.48 15.05
CA GLN A 113 -4.52 -12.52 16.07
C GLN A 113 -3.08 -13.01 16.12
N ASP A 114 -2.70 -13.73 17.15
CA ASP A 114 -1.39 -14.37 17.29
C ASP A 114 -1.05 -15.21 16.05
N GLY A 115 0.16 -15.02 15.54
CA GLY A 115 0.65 -15.69 14.35
C GLY A 115 0.09 -15.13 13.04
N VAL A 116 -0.59 -13.98 13.03
CA VAL A 116 -0.92 -13.22 11.82
C VAL A 116 0.17 -12.19 11.55
N GLY A 117 0.76 -12.23 10.37
CA GLY A 117 1.77 -11.26 9.94
C GLY A 117 1.20 -10.12 9.12
N MET A 118 0.29 -10.42 8.23
CA MET A 118 -0.29 -9.42 7.32
C MET A 118 -1.78 -9.63 7.13
N VAL A 119 -2.51 -8.53 6.98
CA VAL A 119 -3.92 -8.51 6.58
C VAL A 119 -4.07 -7.55 5.42
N ALA A 120 -4.61 -8.00 4.30
CA ALA A 120 -4.82 -7.16 3.12
C ALA A 120 -6.29 -7.13 2.69
N ALA A 121 -6.76 -5.97 2.27
CA ALA A 121 -8.02 -5.80 1.58
C ALA A 121 -7.87 -6.11 0.09
N VAL A 122 -8.88 -6.71 -0.54
CA VAL A 122 -8.87 -6.89 -1.99
C VAL A 122 -9.14 -5.57 -2.70
N THR A 123 -8.58 -5.42 -3.90
CA THR A 123 -8.81 -4.24 -4.74
C THR A 123 -9.85 -4.52 -5.80
N VAL A 124 -10.72 -3.55 -6.03
CA VAL A 124 -11.74 -3.57 -7.08
C VAL A 124 -11.68 -2.29 -7.91
N ASP A 125 -12.17 -2.34 -9.13
CA ASP A 125 -12.43 -1.17 -9.96
C ASP A 125 -13.80 -0.55 -9.66
N GLU A 126 -14.17 0.52 -10.38
CA GLU A 126 -15.45 1.21 -10.24
C GLU A 126 -16.68 0.36 -10.57
N ARG A 127 -16.47 -0.81 -11.21
CA ARG A 127 -17.52 -1.79 -11.50
C ARG A 127 -17.64 -2.88 -10.43
N GLY A 128 -16.80 -2.80 -9.38
CA GLY A 128 -16.72 -3.82 -8.34
C GLY A 128 -15.97 -5.09 -8.75
N GLU A 129 -15.27 -5.05 -9.89
CA GLU A 129 -14.50 -6.16 -10.39
C GLU A 129 -13.09 -6.19 -9.79
N TYR A 130 -12.63 -7.35 -9.32
CA TYR A 130 -11.24 -7.48 -8.82
C TYR A 130 -10.23 -6.98 -9.85
N ASN A 131 -9.40 -6.03 -9.46
CA ASN A 131 -8.38 -5.48 -10.33
C ASN A 131 -6.95 -5.81 -9.85
N PHE A 132 -5.95 -5.10 -10.34
CA PHE A 132 -4.56 -5.32 -9.91
C PHE A 132 -4.41 -5.01 -8.40
N PRO A 133 -3.70 -5.86 -7.63
CA PRO A 133 -2.98 -7.08 -8.03
C PRO A 133 -3.84 -8.36 -7.99
N TYR A 134 -5.08 -8.27 -7.53
CA TYR A 134 -5.94 -9.41 -7.19
C TYR A 134 -6.82 -9.90 -8.36
N HIS A 135 -6.57 -9.48 -9.59
CA HIS A 135 -7.32 -9.92 -10.78
C HIS A 135 -7.34 -11.45 -10.99
N TYR A 136 -6.40 -12.18 -10.39
CA TYR A 136 -6.38 -13.65 -10.43
C TYR A 136 -7.58 -14.29 -9.70
N LEU A 137 -8.23 -13.55 -8.79
CA LEU A 137 -9.43 -14.02 -8.09
C LEU A 137 -10.65 -14.16 -9.04
N ARG A 138 -10.61 -13.55 -10.21
CA ARG A 138 -11.62 -13.76 -11.27
C ARG A 138 -11.55 -15.14 -11.91
N ARG A 139 -10.44 -15.88 -11.73
CA ARG A 139 -10.19 -17.16 -12.37
C ARG A 139 -10.56 -18.33 -11.47
N LEU A 140 -10.87 -19.49 -12.09
CA LEU A 140 -10.99 -20.74 -11.37
C LEU A 140 -9.67 -21.13 -10.69
N PRO A 141 -9.69 -21.70 -9.48
CA PRO A 141 -10.86 -22.05 -8.65
C PRO A 141 -11.38 -20.90 -7.77
N TYR A 142 -10.72 -19.73 -7.75
CA TYR A 142 -10.97 -18.63 -6.80
C TYR A 142 -12.37 -18.01 -6.95
N ARG A 143 -12.95 -18.03 -8.17
CA ARG A 143 -14.26 -17.44 -8.46
C ARG A 143 -15.41 -18.01 -7.57
N PHE A 144 -15.23 -19.23 -7.06
CA PHE A 144 -16.26 -19.90 -6.23
C PHE A 144 -15.92 -19.93 -4.74
N LEU A 145 -14.95 -19.12 -4.31
CA LEU A 145 -14.64 -19.03 -2.88
C LEU A 145 -15.81 -18.36 -2.15
N THR A 146 -16.39 -19.11 -1.21
CA THR A 146 -17.42 -18.61 -0.28
C THR A 146 -16.83 -17.99 0.99
N LYS A 147 -15.53 -18.22 1.23
CA LYS A 147 -14.82 -17.71 2.41
C LYS A 147 -14.63 -16.20 2.30
N LYS A 148 -14.94 -15.49 3.37
CA LYS A 148 -14.74 -14.03 3.49
C LYS A 148 -13.28 -13.66 3.61
N THR A 149 -12.48 -14.47 4.30
CA THR A 149 -11.04 -14.28 4.49
C THR A 149 -10.31 -15.57 4.18
N ILE A 150 -9.20 -15.48 3.45
CA ILE A 150 -8.36 -16.62 3.10
C ILE A 150 -6.92 -16.40 3.61
N ASN A 151 -6.32 -17.45 4.18
CA ASN A 151 -4.89 -17.49 4.42
C ASN A 151 -4.20 -17.89 3.11
N THR A 152 -3.23 -17.12 2.67
CA THR A 152 -2.56 -17.36 1.40
C THR A 152 -1.04 -17.22 1.51
N GLN A 153 -0.34 -18.08 0.80
CA GLN A 153 1.12 -17.98 0.61
C GLN A 153 1.48 -17.01 -0.54
N LYS A 154 0.48 -16.46 -1.22
CA LYS A 154 0.72 -15.48 -2.28
C LYS A 154 1.14 -14.14 -1.69
N ARG A 155 1.93 -13.42 -2.48
CA ARG A 155 2.33 -12.05 -2.19
C ARG A 155 1.12 -11.12 -2.11
N PHE A 156 1.17 -10.18 -1.20
CA PHE A 156 0.26 -9.05 -1.13
C PHE A 156 0.87 -7.83 -1.86
N SER A 157 0.02 -6.95 -2.32
CA SER A 157 0.42 -5.59 -2.68
C SER A 157 0.11 -4.66 -1.51
N PHE A 158 0.86 -3.60 -1.37
CA PHE A 158 0.62 -2.59 -0.34
C PHE A 158 -0.53 -1.62 -0.67
N CYS A 159 -1.37 -1.93 -1.66
CA CYS A 159 -2.53 -1.09 -1.99
C CYS A 159 -3.36 -0.71 -0.75
N CYS A 160 -3.74 -1.71 0.07
CA CYS A 160 -4.31 -1.50 1.40
C CYS A 160 -3.95 -2.71 2.26
N THR A 161 -2.89 -2.60 3.06
CA THR A 161 -2.34 -3.74 3.80
C THR A 161 -1.87 -3.33 5.19
N LEU A 162 -2.31 -4.09 6.19
CA LEU A 162 -1.88 -4.02 7.57
C LEU A 162 -0.74 -5.01 7.80
N LEU A 163 0.35 -4.53 8.37
CA LEU A 163 1.49 -5.30 8.88
C LEU A 163 1.39 -5.33 10.40
N THR A 164 1.30 -6.51 10.97
CA THR A 164 1.13 -6.62 12.43
C THR A 164 2.39 -6.22 13.19
N ASN A 165 2.23 -5.73 14.39
CA ASN A 165 3.35 -5.41 15.28
C ASN A 165 4.26 -6.64 15.47
N GLU A 166 3.71 -7.86 15.52
CA GLU A 166 4.47 -9.10 15.58
C GLU A 166 5.41 -9.25 14.35
N LEU A 167 4.90 -9.01 13.15
CA LEU A 167 5.74 -9.04 11.95
C LEU A 167 6.81 -7.94 11.98
N LEU A 168 6.44 -6.73 12.38
CA LEU A 168 7.38 -5.60 12.44
C LEU A 168 8.54 -5.84 13.39
N HIS A 169 8.33 -6.53 14.51
CA HIS A 169 9.40 -6.94 15.43
C HIS A 169 10.29 -8.05 14.86
N LYS A 170 9.74 -8.98 14.08
CA LYS A 170 10.49 -10.13 13.52
C LYS A 170 11.19 -9.82 12.21
N ALA A 171 10.74 -8.81 11.47
CA ALA A 171 11.25 -8.45 10.13
C ALA A 171 11.89 -7.06 10.15
N THR A 172 13.19 -6.98 9.85
CA THR A 172 13.95 -5.72 9.88
C THR A 172 13.98 -5.08 8.50
N PHE A 173 13.25 -3.97 8.30
CA PHE A 173 13.18 -3.28 7.01
C PHE A 173 14.49 -2.59 6.60
N GLN A 174 15.45 -2.47 7.52
CA GLN A 174 16.82 -2.06 7.19
C GLN A 174 17.51 -3.05 6.22
N LEU A 175 17.11 -4.33 6.25
CA LEU A 175 17.62 -5.38 5.36
C LEU A 175 16.95 -5.44 3.98
N LEU A 176 16.00 -4.56 3.70
CA LEU A 176 15.41 -4.45 2.35
C LEU A 176 16.48 -4.05 1.35
N ASP A 177 16.58 -4.79 0.26
CA ASP A 177 17.57 -4.59 -0.79
C ASP A 177 17.31 -3.25 -1.52
N PRO A 178 18.24 -2.28 -1.50
CA PRO A 178 18.05 -0.97 -2.12
C PRO A 178 17.97 -1.04 -3.65
N THR A 179 18.42 -2.14 -4.27
CA THR A 179 18.36 -2.34 -5.72
C THR A 179 17.00 -2.87 -6.20
N LYS A 180 16.12 -3.25 -5.26
CA LYS A 180 14.77 -3.76 -5.53
C LYS A 180 13.73 -2.68 -5.24
N ASN A 181 12.55 -2.86 -5.79
CA ASN A 181 11.39 -1.99 -5.56
C ASN A 181 10.09 -2.76 -5.28
N TRP A 182 10.20 -4.07 -4.93
CA TRP A 182 9.06 -4.98 -4.66
C TRP A 182 9.08 -5.40 -3.21
N TYR A 183 9.08 -4.40 -2.36
CA TYR A 183 9.14 -4.61 -0.93
C TYR A 183 7.90 -5.31 -0.40
N ASP A 184 6.75 -5.10 -1.04
CA ASP A 184 5.51 -5.84 -0.80
C ASP A 184 5.67 -7.35 -0.95
N VAL A 185 6.33 -7.79 -2.04
CA VAL A 185 6.66 -9.22 -2.27
C VAL A 185 7.66 -9.72 -1.25
N THR A 186 8.72 -8.96 -0.98
CA THR A 186 9.78 -9.34 -0.04
C THR A 186 9.22 -9.52 1.37
N ILE A 187 8.44 -8.56 1.85
CA ILE A 187 7.86 -8.59 3.19
C ILE A 187 6.79 -9.68 3.30
N SER A 188 5.99 -9.91 2.25
CA SER A 188 5.05 -11.04 2.22
C SER A 188 5.76 -12.39 2.38
N HIS A 189 6.91 -12.57 1.71
CA HIS A 189 7.71 -13.79 1.85
C HIS A 189 8.40 -13.89 3.21
N TRP A 190 8.87 -12.77 3.79
CA TRP A 190 9.41 -12.79 5.13
C TRP A 190 8.35 -13.22 6.15
N SER A 191 7.14 -12.68 6.06
CA SER A 191 6.03 -13.08 6.92
C SER A 191 5.81 -14.60 6.89
N THR A 192 5.70 -15.19 5.70
CA THR A 192 5.48 -16.64 5.57
C THR A 192 6.69 -17.48 6.03
N ARG A 193 7.93 -17.03 5.78
CA ARG A 193 9.14 -17.71 6.26
C ARG A 193 9.29 -17.67 7.78
N LEU A 194 8.75 -16.63 8.42
CA LEU A 194 8.69 -16.50 9.87
C LEU A 194 7.54 -17.31 10.49
N GLY A 195 6.82 -18.10 9.69
CA GLY A 195 5.70 -18.92 10.14
C GLY A 195 4.40 -18.15 10.38
N LEU A 196 4.33 -16.88 9.94
CA LEU A 196 3.15 -16.04 10.10
C LEU A 196 2.15 -16.25 8.96
N ARG A 197 0.87 -16.05 9.27
CA ARG A 197 -0.24 -16.13 8.30
C ARG A 197 -0.43 -14.79 7.59
N ASN A 198 -0.68 -14.84 6.29
CA ASN A 198 -1.06 -13.69 5.48
C ASN A 198 -2.53 -13.82 5.09
N LEU A 199 -3.38 -12.96 5.64
CA LEU A 199 -4.84 -13.00 5.50
C LEU A 199 -5.32 -12.02 4.42
N LEU A 200 -5.97 -12.53 3.38
CA LEU A 200 -6.61 -11.71 2.33
C LEU A 200 -8.12 -11.68 2.57
N MET A 201 -8.66 -10.48 2.80
CA MET A 201 -10.08 -10.25 3.05
C MET A 201 -10.82 -10.05 1.72
N LEU A 202 -11.62 -11.04 1.32
CA LEU A 202 -12.37 -11.01 0.06
C LEU A 202 -13.66 -10.18 0.16
N ASP A 203 -14.18 -10.01 1.36
CA ASP A 203 -15.39 -9.25 1.67
C ASP A 203 -15.11 -7.83 2.18
N ASN A 204 -13.86 -7.37 2.07
CA ASN A 204 -13.44 -6.02 2.43
C ASN A 204 -12.77 -5.33 1.22
N PRO A 205 -13.53 -5.09 0.13
CA PRO A 205 -12.96 -4.49 -1.07
C PRO A 205 -12.65 -3.01 -0.88
N VAL A 206 -11.54 -2.57 -1.47
CA VAL A 206 -11.17 -1.15 -1.59
C VAL A 206 -11.14 -0.74 -3.06
N LEU A 207 -11.54 0.48 -3.37
CA LEU A 207 -11.55 0.99 -4.71
C LEU A 207 -10.13 1.41 -5.11
N HIS A 208 -9.61 0.82 -6.19
CA HIS A 208 -8.25 1.09 -6.67
C HIS A 208 -8.28 1.64 -8.08
N PHE A 209 -7.71 2.82 -8.27
CA PHE A 209 -7.63 3.51 -9.55
C PHE A 209 -6.33 3.17 -10.29
N PRO A 210 -6.36 3.10 -11.64
CA PRO A 210 -5.15 2.90 -12.42
C PRO A 210 -4.13 4.01 -12.16
N HIS A 211 -2.88 3.65 -11.90
CA HIS A 211 -1.79 4.59 -11.63
C HIS A 211 -1.67 5.69 -12.68
N ALA A 212 -1.96 6.93 -12.31
CA ALA A 212 -1.66 8.11 -13.12
C ALA A 212 -0.14 8.38 -13.22
N SER A 213 0.63 7.99 -12.19
CA SER A 213 2.08 8.22 -12.06
C SER A 213 2.97 7.40 -13.00
N ARG A 214 2.42 6.44 -13.74
CA ARG A 214 3.19 5.60 -14.68
C ARG A 214 2.58 5.59 -16.09
N PRO A 215 2.65 6.73 -16.83
CA PRO A 215 2.02 6.86 -18.16
C PRO A 215 2.45 5.77 -19.16
N TRP A 216 3.71 5.30 -19.06
CA TRP A 216 4.23 4.26 -19.93
C TRP A 216 3.52 2.90 -19.75
N LYS A 217 2.92 2.59 -18.59
CA LYS A 217 2.12 1.39 -18.39
C LYS A 217 0.79 1.42 -19.16
N ARG A 218 0.25 2.61 -19.44
CA ARG A 218 -0.92 2.77 -20.31
C ARG A 218 -0.65 2.28 -21.72
N LEU A 219 0.61 2.35 -22.19
CA LEU A 219 1.00 1.80 -23.49
C LEU A 219 0.65 0.32 -23.66
N LYS A 220 0.61 -0.45 -22.55
CA LYS A 220 0.21 -1.86 -22.61
C LYS A 220 -1.18 -2.06 -23.23
N TYR A 221 -2.07 -1.09 -23.05
CA TYR A 221 -3.45 -1.14 -23.53
C TYR A 221 -3.66 -0.33 -24.81
N THR A 222 -2.88 0.74 -25.00
CA THR A 222 -3.03 1.64 -26.17
C THR A 222 -2.08 1.27 -27.32
N ASN A 223 -0.88 0.76 -27.01
CA ASN A 223 0.12 0.30 -27.98
C ASN A 223 0.97 -0.82 -27.37
N PRO A 224 0.49 -2.08 -27.37
CA PRO A 224 1.19 -3.21 -26.76
C PRO A 224 2.59 -3.45 -27.33
N LEU A 225 2.78 -3.27 -28.64
CA LEU A 225 4.09 -3.47 -29.29
C LEU A 225 5.15 -2.49 -28.73
N LEU A 226 4.79 -1.21 -28.63
CA LEU A 226 5.67 -0.18 -28.08
C LEU A 226 5.92 -0.42 -26.57
N TYR A 227 4.92 -0.91 -25.84
CA TYR A 227 5.07 -1.26 -24.44
C TYR A 227 6.11 -2.37 -24.25
N TYR A 228 5.98 -3.50 -24.96
CA TYR A 228 6.91 -4.64 -24.83
C TYR A 228 8.30 -4.28 -25.35
N TRP A 229 8.40 -3.50 -26.43
CA TRP A 229 9.67 -2.99 -26.92
C TRP A 229 10.39 -2.15 -25.87
N ARG A 230 9.73 -1.17 -25.26
CA ARG A 230 10.29 -0.36 -24.18
C ARG A 230 10.62 -1.16 -22.92
N LYS A 231 9.79 -2.16 -22.60
CA LYS A 231 10.03 -3.05 -21.46
C LYS A 231 11.35 -3.82 -21.63
N ILE A 232 11.64 -4.29 -22.83
CA ILE A 232 12.85 -5.08 -23.15
C ILE A 232 14.06 -4.18 -23.29
N THR A 233 13.99 -3.15 -24.12
CA THR A 233 15.14 -2.30 -24.48
C THR A 233 15.53 -1.32 -23.38
N GLN A 234 14.56 -0.75 -22.67
CA GLN A 234 14.78 0.22 -21.59
C GLN A 234 14.80 -0.43 -20.20
N LYS A 235 14.74 -1.77 -20.14
CA LYS A 235 14.72 -2.56 -18.89
C LYS A 235 13.67 -2.08 -17.87
N LYS A 236 12.58 -1.47 -18.35
CA LYS A 236 11.47 -0.99 -17.49
C LYS A 236 10.67 -2.18 -16.99
N ASP A 237 10.24 -2.15 -15.73
CA ASP A 237 9.53 -3.25 -15.05
C ASP A 237 10.30 -4.59 -15.02
N ARG A 238 11.60 -4.59 -14.92
CA ARG A 238 12.28 -5.82 -14.53
C ARG A 238 11.95 -6.12 -13.09
N ILE A 239 11.28 -7.24 -12.99
CA ILE A 239 11.04 -7.95 -11.76
C ILE A 239 12.32 -8.67 -11.37
#